data_6bbd92d741be26efdc10844c7e49d71b
#
_entry.id   6bbd92d741be26efdc10844c7e49d71b
#
_cell.length_a   1.000
_cell.length_b   1.000
_cell.length_c   1.000
_cell.angle_alpha   90.00
_cell.angle_beta   90.00
_cell.angle_gamma   90.00
#
_symmetry.space_group_name_H-M   'P 1'
#
loop_
_entity.id
_entity.type
_entity.pdbx_description
1 polymer ?
#
loop_
_entity_poly.entity_id
_entity_poly.type
_entity_poly.pdbx_seq_one_letter_code
_entity_poly.pdbx_strand_id
1 'polypeptide(L)'
;HNRGQDGAGLANIKLFPKPGHVYINRIRSNDDTPIKEIFQRIYDRIEHAVAADPSRLNNPAWLKEHVEFTGEVFLGHLRYGTFGKNDIENVHPVSRENNWMTRSLVLAGNFNLTNIDELYERLIDLGQYPPAKTDTVTILERIGHFLDRENEDKYRYFKDKGYSKREITDLLARHIDLKEIPSLAARRWDGGYVM
;
A
#
# COMPACT_ATOMS: atom_id res chain seq x y z
N HIS A 1 -12.46 20.91 10.75
CA HIS A 1 -13.11 19.89 11.59
C HIS A 1 -14.04 18.92 10.83
N ASN A 2 -14.29 19.13 9.54
CA ASN A 2 -15.29 18.36 8.79
C ASN A 2 -14.70 17.43 7.72
N ARG A 3 -13.45 16.98 7.89
CA ARG A 3 -12.84 15.99 6.99
C ARG A 3 -12.66 14.66 7.70
N GLY A 4 -12.96 13.55 7.01
CA GLY A 4 -12.84 12.21 7.58
C GLY A 4 -14.07 11.73 8.35
N GLN A 5 -15.24 12.30 8.07
CA GLN A 5 -16.50 11.86 8.70
C GLN A 5 -16.97 10.51 8.18
N ASP A 6 -16.64 10.19 6.93
CA ASP A 6 -17.11 8.98 6.24
C ASP A 6 -16.07 7.86 6.23
N GLY A 7 -14.96 8.06 6.91
CA GLY A 7 -13.93 7.08 7.07
C GLY A 7 -12.51 7.66 7.12
N ALA A 8 -11.61 6.90 7.68
CA ALA A 8 -10.20 7.19 7.74
C ALA A 8 -9.38 5.91 7.57
N GLY A 9 -8.16 6.07 7.12
CA GLY A 9 -7.23 4.97 7.08
C GLY A 9 -5.79 5.42 7.21
N LEU A 10 -4.97 4.50 7.69
CA LEU A 10 -3.56 4.69 7.92
C LEU A 10 -2.79 3.46 7.45
N ALA A 11 -1.75 3.69 6.66
CA ALA A 11 -0.73 2.69 6.42
C ALA A 11 0.59 3.15 7.05
N ASN A 12 1.35 2.18 7.54
CA ASN A 12 2.69 2.39 8.08
C ASN A 12 3.67 1.47 7.39
N ILE A 13 4.82 2.01 7.01
CA ILE A 13 5.85 1.29 6.28
C ILE A 13 7.15 1.34 7.10
N LYS A 14 7.72 0.16 7.32
CA LYS A 14 9.03 -0.03 7.96
C LYS A 14 10.11 0.00 6.89
N LEU A 15 11.01 0.97 6.96
CA LEU A 15 12.13 1.07 6.03
C LEU A 15 13.22 0.05 6.40
N PHE A 16 13.79 -0.61 5.40
CA PHE A 16 14.85 -1.59 5.58
C PHE A 16 14.54 -2.68 6.63
N PRO A 17 13.37 -3.37 6.51
CA PRO A 17 13.03 -4.43 7.44
C PRO A 17 14.00 -5.61 7.28
N LYS A 18 14.21 -6.35 8.36
CA LYS A 18 14.89 -7.65 8.24
C LYS A 18 14.04 -8.59 7.39
N PRO A 19 14.66 -9.45 6.57
CA PRO A 19 13.94 -10.48 5.82
C PRO A 19 13.03 -11.33 6.72
N GLY A 20 11.79 -11.56 6.27
CA GLY A 20 10.78 -12.34 7.02
C GLY A 20 9.94 -11.54 8.01
N HIS A 21 10.19 -10.24 8.17
CA HIS A 21 9.34 -9.37 8.98
C HIS A 21 8.29 -8.64 8.15
N VAL A 22 7.12 -8.39 8.75
CA VAL A 22 6.06 -7.56 8.15
C VAL A 22 6.56 -6.11 8.12
N TYR A 23 6.47 -5.49 6.94
CA TYR A 23 6.98 -4.14 6.69
C TYR A 23 5.90 -3.13 6.29
N ILE A 24 4.71 -3.60 5.95
CA ILE A 24 3.52 -2.76 5.70
C ILE A 24 2.43 -3.17 6.67
N ASN A 25 1.91 -2.21 7.39
CA ASN A 25 0.73 -2.37 8.22
C ASN A 25 -0.34 -1.41 7.71
N ARG A 26 -1.59 -1.83 7.69
CA ARG A 26 -2.72 -1.01 7.24
C ARG A 26 -3.89 -1.19 8.19
N ILE A 27 -4.55 -0.08 8.51
CA ILE A 27 -5.78 -0.03 9.29
C ILE A 27 -6.74 0.97 8.66
N ARG A 28 -8.01 0.63 8.62
CA ARG A 28 -9.09 1.48 8.10
C ARG A 28 -10.27 1.44 9.05
N SER A 29 -11.04 2.50 9.06
CA SER A 29 -12.30 2.60 9.80
C SER A 29 -13.30 3.45 9.04
N ASN A 30 -14.56 3.05 9.09
CA ASN A 30 -15.73 3.80 8.64
C ASN A 30 -16.75 3.98 9.78
N ASP A 31 -16.29 3.91 11.02
CA ASP A 31 -17.05 4.18 12.23
C ASP A 31 -17.40 5.68 12.37
N ASP A 32 -18.24 6.04 13.30
CA ASP A 32 -18.64 7.44 13.58
C ASP A 32 -17.45 8.33 13.97
N THR A 33 -16.40 7.75 14.57
CA THR A 33 -15.18 8.45 14.97
C THR A 33 -13.92 7.75 14.43
N PRO A 34 -13.74 7.64 13.11
CA PRO A 34 -12.79 6.71 12.51
C PRO A 34 -11.34 7.00 12.91
N ILE A 35 -10.96 8.27 13.03
CA ILE A 35 -9.60 8.65 13.45
C ILE A 35 -9.32 8.18 14.88
N LYS A 36 -10.25 8.43 15.80
CA LYS A 36 -10.11 8.03 17.20
C LYS A 36 -10.00 6.50 17.32
N GLU A 37 -10.86 5.78 16.61
CA GLU A 37 -10.85 4.31 16.59
C GLU A 37 -9.51 3.77 16.07
N ILE A 38 -9.00 4.30 14.96
CA ILE A 38 -7.71 3.87 14.38
C ILE A 38 -6.58 4.01 15.41
N PHE A 39 -6.44 5.18 16.02
CA PHE A 39 -5.38 5.41 17.00
C PHE A 39 -5.57 4.58 18.27
N GLN A 40 -6.80 4.38 18.73
CA GLN A 40 -7.06 3.51 19.87
C GLN A 40 -6.61 2.08 19.58
N ARG A 41 -7.00 1.53 18.44
CA ARG A 41 -6.59 0.17 18.03
C ARG A 41 -5.08 0.03 17.86
N ILE A 42 -4.38 1.08 17.43
CA ILE A 42 -2.92 1.09 17.34
C ILE A 42 -2.30 1.09 18.74
N TYR A 43 -2.79 1.92 19.66
CA TYR A 43 -2.31 1.96 21.04
C TYR A 43 -2.55 0.63 21.74
N ASP A 44 -3.72 0.03 21.61
CA ASP A 44 -4.04 -1.26 22.22
C ASP A 44 -3.07 -2.36 21.73
N ARG A 45 -2.70 -2.35 20.45
CA ARG A 45 -1.70 -3.29 19.91
C ARG A 45 -0.30 -3.07 20.48
N ILE A 46 0.12 -1.82 20.63
CA ILE A 46 1.41 -1.48 21.22
C ILE A 46 1.44 -1.91 22.70
N GLU A 47 0.42 -1.56 23.49
CA GLU A 47 0.29 -1.94 24.88
C GLU A 47 0.30 -3.46 25.07
N HIS A 48 -0.47 -4.18 24.25
CA HIS A 48 -0.49 -5.64 24.30
C HIS A 48 0.89 -6.25 23.99
N ALA A 49 1.60 -5.71 22.98
CA ALA A 49 2.91 -6.22 22.57
C ALA A 49 3.99 -6.04 23.67
N VAL A 50 3.88 -5.01 24.49
CA VAL A 50 4.85 -4.72 25.56
C VAL A 50 4.35 -5.10 26.96
N ALA A 51 3.15 -5.66 27.09
CA ALA A 51 2.53 -5.98 28.38
C ALA A 51 3.41 -6.87 29.27
N ALA A 52 4.13 -7.83 28.68
CA ALA A 52 5.02 -8.72 29.43
C ALA A 52 6.35 -8.05 29.86
N ASP A 53 6.75 -6.98 29.18
CA ASP A 53 7.99 -6.24 29.45
C ASP A 53 7.86 -4.78 28.97
N PRO A 54 7.33 -3.88 29.82
CA PRO A 54 7.14 -2.47 29.45
C PRO A 54 8.42 -1.71 29.10
N SER A 55 9.60 -2.21 29.49
CA SER A 55 10.89 -1.58 29.15
C SER A 55 11.16 -1.58 27.64
N ARG A 56 10.50 -2.47 26.88
CA ARG A 56 10.57 -2.56 25.42
C ARG A 56 10.08 -1.31 24.70
N LEU A 57 9.24 -0.48 25.32
CA LEU A 57 8.86 0.83 24.79
C LEU A 57 10.07 1.75 24.54
N ASN A 58 11.15 1.57 25.29
CA ASN A 58 12.39 2.32 25.12
C ASN A 58 13.38 1.68 24.14
N ASN A 59 12.96 0.64 23.42
CA ASN A 59 13.79 -0.05 22.43
C ASN A 59 13.19 0.07 21.02
N PRO A 60 13.51 1.14 20.26
CA PRO A 60 12.96 1.37 18.92
C PRO A 60 13.24 0.24 17.93
N ALA A 61 14.40 -0.41 18.04
CA ALA A 61 14.78 -1.50 17.16
C ALA A 61 13.88 -2.72 17.41
N TRP A 62 13.61 -3.05 18.66
CA TRP A 62 12.71 -4.13 19.02
C TRP A 62 11.26 -3.82 18.60
N LEU A 63 10.79 -2.61 18.84
CA LEU A 63 9.45 -2.17 18.44
C LEU A 63 9.29 -2.32 16.92
N LYS A 64 10.24 -1.84 16.15
CA LYS A 64 10.21 -1.93 14.69
C LYS A 64 10.12 -3.37 14.18
N GLU A 65 10.77 -4.32 14.84
CA GLU A 65 10.74 -5.71 14.43
C GLU A 65 9.44 -6.43 14.83
N HIS A 66 8.88 -6.11 16.01
CA HIS A 66 7.87 -6.94 16.64
C HIS A 66 6.49 -6.29 16.74
N VAL A 67 6.40 -4.97 16.58
CA VAL A 67 5.16 -4.23 16.79
C VAL A 67 4.67 -3.58 15.50
N GLU A 68 3.38 -3.69 15.24
CA GLU A 68 2.75 -3.03 14.11
C GLU A 68 2.72 -1.51 14.30
N PHE A 69 2.68 -0.76 13.21
CA PHE A 69 2.59 0.71 13.19
C PHE A 69 3.75 1.44 13.90
N THR A 70 4.92 0.82 13.96
CA THR A 70 6.15 1.42 14.51
C THR A 70 7.24 1.66 13.46
N GLY A 71 6.85 1.75 12.20
CA GLY A 71 7.73 2.10 11.08
C GLY A 71 7.88 3.60 10.89
N GLU A 72 8.74 3.99 9.95
CA GLU A 72 9.18 5.37 9.75
C GLU A 72 8.27 6.18 8.82
N VAL A 73 7.54 5.53 7.92
CA VAL A 73 6.70 6.22 6.93
C VAL A 73 5.23 5.95 7.20
N PHE A 74 4.43 7.00 7.20
CA PHE A 74 2.99 6.92 7.36
C PHE A 74 2.28 7.54 6.16
N LEU A 75 1.28 6.83 5.65
CA LEU A 75 0.35 7.30 4.63
C LEU A 75 -1.05 7.31 5.23
N GLY A 76 -1.58 8.50 5.52
CA GLY A 76 -2.93 8.68 6.04
C GLY A 76 -3.89 9.20 4.98
N HIS A 77 -5.16 8.79 5.04
CA HIS A 77 -6.21 9.30 4.19
C HIS A 77 -7.50 9.51 4.99
N LEU A 78 -8.13 10.64 4.77
CA LEU A 78 -9.43 10.99 5.33
C LEU A 78 -10.46 10.97 4.20
N ARG A 79 -11.42 10.07 4.31
CA ARG A 79 -12.50 9.97 3.32
C ARG A 79 -13.55 11.04 3.56
N TYR A 80 -13.96 11.65 2.45
CA TYR A 80 -15.16 12.46 2.35
C TYR A 80 -16.04 11.79 1.30
N GLY A 81 -17.12 11.15 1.75
CA GLY A 81 -18.02 10.39 0.88
C GLY A 81 -18.94 11.32 0.11
N THR A 82 -18.59 11.62 -1.12
CA THR A 82 -19.51 12.33 -2.07
C THR A 82 -20.37 11.35 -2.84
N PHE A 83 -19.98 10.10 -2.94
CA PHE A 83 -20.67 9.05 -3.69
C PHE A 83 -20.48 7.67 -3.06
N GLY A 84 -21.53 6.86 -3.06
CA GLY A 84 -21.51 5.45 -2.69
C GLY A 84 -21.81 5.18 -1.21
N LYS A 85 -22.11 3.91 -0.89
CA LYS A 85 -22.33 3.43 0.47
C LYS A 85 -21.08 3.65 1.31
N ASN A 86 -21.26 3.90 2.61
CA ASN A 86 -20.17 3.96 3.58
C ASN A 86 -19.56 2.55 3.79
N ASP A 87 -18.89 2.04 2.74
CA ASP A 87 -18.27 0.74 2.71
C ASP A 87 -16.78 0.88 3.01
N ILE A 88 -16.28 0.05 3.91
CA ILE A 88 -14.88 0.00 4.31
C ILE A 88 -13.94 -0.26 3.10
N GLU A 89 -14.43 -0.96 2.06
CA GLU A 89 -13.64 -1.24 0.86
C GLU A 89 -13.30 0.03 0.06
N ASN A 90 -14.07 1.09 0.25
CA ASN A 90 -13.82 2.39 -0.36
C ASN A 90 -12.94 3.32 0.52
N VAL A 91 -12.52 2.88 1.70
CA VAL A 91 -11.65 3.68 2.57
C VAL A 91 -10.20 3.44 2.23
N HIS A 92 -9.47 4.52 1.89
CA HIS A 92 -8.03 4.49 1.63
C HIS A 92 -7.21 4.53 2.94
N PRO A 93 -5.96 4.10 2.92
CA PRO A 93 -5.22 3.53 1.79
C PRO A 93 -5.70 2.12 1.42
N VAL A 94 -5.59 1.80 0.14
CA VAL A 94 -5.73 0.43 -0.37
C VAL A 94 -4.35 -0.20 -0.54
N SER A 95 -4.25 -1.53 -0.47
CA SER A 95 -2.98 -2.24 -0.62
C SER A 95 -3.09 -3.41 -1.56
N ARG A 96 -2.03 -3.62 -2.31
CA ARG A 96 -1.72 -4.83 -3.03
C ARG A 96 -0.56 -5.51 -2.33
N GLU A 97 -0.83 -6.63 -1.70
CA GLU A 97 0.16 -7.37 -0.92
C GLU A 97 0.78 -8.47 -1.76
N ASN A 98 2.09 -8.61 -1.66
CA ASN A 98 2.87 -9.64 -2.32
C ASN A 98 3.94 -10.17 -1.36
N ASN A 99 4.35 -11.43 -1.52
CA ASN A 99 5.44 -12.02 -0.75
C ASN A 99 6.80 -11.36 -1.03
N TRP A 100 6.91 -10.65 -2.14
CA TRP A 100 8.10 -9.90 -2.51
C TRP A 100 7.91 -8.43 -2.11
N MET A 101 8.82 -7.93 -1.30
CA MET A 101 8.79 -6.56 -0.80
C MET A 101 8.64 -5.53 -1.94
N THR A 102 9.41 -5.69 -3.01
CA THR A 102 9.43 -4.78 -4.16
C THR A 102 8.19 -4.88 -5.06
N ARG A 103 7.28 -5.82 -4.81
CA ARG A 103 6.02 -5.99 -5.56
C ARG A 103 4.79 -5.59 -4.75
N SER A 104 4.97 -5.20 -3.50
CA SER A 104 3.87 -4.69 -2.67
C SER A 104 3.66 -3.20 -2.90
N LEU A 105 2.40 -2.77 -2.85
CA LEU A 105 2.00 -1.40 -3.15
C LEU A 105 0.92 -0.94 -2.18
N VAL A 106 1.06 0.28 -1.69
CA VAL A 106 0.02 0.98 -0.92
C VAL A 106 -0.34 2.26 -1.68
N LEU A 107 -1.62 2.50 -1.86
CA LEU A 107 -2.13 3.62 -2.64
C LEU A 107 -3.21 4.38 -1.84
N ALA A 108 -3.10 5.69 -1.84
CA ALA A 108 -4.17 6.58 -1.42
C ALA A 108 -4.29 7.73 -2.42
N GLY A 109 -5.52 8.18 -2.67
CA GLY A 109 -5.73 9.27 -3.60
C GLY A 109 -7.20 9.63 -3.76
N ASN A 110 -7.45 10.62 -4.58
CA ASN A 110 -8.77 11.00 -5.06
C ASN A 110 -8.81 10.72 -6.56
N PHE A 111 -9.69 9.81 -6.96
CA PHE A 111 -9.79 9.34 -8.34
C PHE A 111 -11.21 9.56 -8.85
N ASN A 112 -11.31 10.08 -10.06
CA ASN A 112 -12.57 10.26 -10.79
C ASN A 112 -12.29 10.05 -12.29
N LEU A 113 -12.15 8.77 -12.66
CA LEU A 113 -11.86 8.39 -14.04
C LEU A 113 -13.14 8.16 -14.82
N THR A 114 -13.20 8.68 -16.05
CA THR A 114 -14.36 8.53 -16.95
C THR A 114 -14.35 7.21 -17.70
N ASN A 115 -13.18 6.58 -17.85
CA ASN A 115 -12.99 5.36 -18.64
C ASN A 115 -12.64 4.13 -17.79
N ILE A 116 -13.17 4.05 -16.59
CA ILE A 116 -12.85 2.96 -15.65
C ILE A 116 -13.22 1.58 -16.21
N ASP A 117 -14.33 1.46 -16.93
CA ASP A 117 -14.78 0.22 -17.53
C ASP A 117 -13.76 -0.33 -18.54
N GLU A 118 -13.24 0.54 -19.41
CA GLU A 118 -12.20 0.18 -20.37
C GLU A 118 -10.92 -0.28 -19.69
N LEU A 119 -10.50 0.43 -18.63
CA LEU A 119 -9.28 0.11 -17.89
C LEU A 119 -9.41 -1.22 -17.15
N TYR A 120 -10.59 -1.49 -16.59
CA TYR A 120 -10.89 -2.73 -15.89
C TYR A 120 -10.87 -3.94 -16.86
N GLU A 121 -11.56 -3.86 -18.01
CA GLU A 121 -11.56 -4.93 -19.01
C GLU A 121 -10.15 -5.26 -19.49
N ARG A 122 -9.28 -4.28 -19.61
CA ARG A 122 -7.85 -4.51 -19.94
C ARG A 122 -7.11 -5.34 -18.89
N LEU A 123 -7.46 -5.22 -17.59
CA LEU A 123 -6.89 -6.07 -16.56
C LEU A 123 -7.37 -7.51 -16.71
N ILE A 124 -8.66 -7.69 -17.06
CA ILE A 124 -9.23 -9.02 -17.34
C ILE A 124 -8.56 -9.65 -18.55
N ASP A 125 -8.35 -8.89 -19.63
CA ASP A 125 -7.66 -9.36 -20.85
C ASP A 125 -6.21 -9.82 -20.56
N LEU A 126 -5.58 -9.24 -19.54
CA LEU A 126 -4.26 -9.64 -19.05
C LEU A 126 -4.30 -10.88 -18.14
N GLY A 127 -5.49 -11.46 -17.90
CA GLY A 127 -5.68 -12.62 -17.02
C GLY A 127 -5.71 -12.27 -15.53
N GLN A 128 -5.86 -10.99 -15.17
CA GLN A 128 -5.99 -10.57 -13.77
C GLN A 128 -7.42 -10.75 -13.27
N TYR A 129 -7.56 -10.87 -11.96
CA TYR A 129 -8.87 -10.94 -11.29
C TYR A 129 -8.93 -9.88 -10.17
N PRO A 130 -9.20 -8.59 -10.50
CA PRO A 130 -9.31 -7.55 -9.49
C PRO A 130 -10.50 -7.83 -8.55
N PRO A 131 -10.36 -7.60 -7.24
CA PRO A 131 -11.39 -7.95 -6.26
C PRO A 131 -12.66 -7.09 -6.36
N ALA A 132 -12.56 -5.91 -6.96
CA ALA A 132 -13.70 -5.01 -7.16
C ALA A 132 -13.49 -4.12 -8.39
N LYS A 133 -14.61 -3.77 -9.05
CA LYS A 133 -14.63 -2.82 -10.18
C LYS A 133 -14.82 -1.40 -9.66
N THR A 134 -13.76 -0.82 -9.10
CA THR A 134 -13.72 0.57 -8.63
C THR A 134 -12.52 1.29 -9.23
N ASP A 135 -12.56 2.61 -9.30
CA ASP A 135 -11.44 3.43 -9.79
C ASP A 135 -10.16 3.07 -9.04
N THR A 136 -10.23 3.05 -7.73
CA THR A 136 -9.06 2.84 -6.87
C THR A 136 -8.44 1.46 -7.05
N VAL A 137 -9.25 0.41 -7.09
CA VAL A 137 -8.75 -0.97 -7.29
C VAL A 137 -8.20 -1.13 -8.69
N THR A 138 -8.87 -0.60 -9.71
CA THR A 138 -8.40 -0.65 -11.09
C THR A 138 -7.06 0.08 -11.26
N ILE A 139 -6.91 1.25 -10.65
CA ILE A 139 -5.64 2.01 -10.64
C ILE A 139 -4.55 1.23 -9.90
N LEU A 140 -4.85 0.70 -8.71
CA LEU A 140 -3.92 -0.08 -7.90
C LEU A 140 -3.36 -1.28 -8.68
N GLU A 141 -4.24 -2.08 -9.29
CA GLU A 141 -3.83 -3.27 -10.05
C GLU A 141 -3.09 -2.90 -11.33
N ARG A 142 -3.47 -1.79 -11.97
CA ARG A 142 -2.75 -1.31 -13.14
C ARG A 142 -1.34 -0.82 -12.82
N ILE A 143 -1.15 -0.09 -11.73
CA ILE A 143 0.18 0.28 -11.22
C ILE A 143 0.94 -0.98 -10.84
N GLY A 144 0.30 -1.92 -10.14
CA GLY A 144 0.85 -3.21 -9.77
C GLY A 144 1.35 -4.04 -10.96
N HIS A 145 0.61 -4.04 -12.07
CA HIS A 145 1.04 -4.70 -13.31
C HIS A 145 2.38 -4.16 -13.82
N PHE A 146 2.54 -2.84 -13.89
CA PHE A 146 3.82 -2.24 -14.33
C PHE A 146 4.93 -2.41 -13.30
N LEU A 147 4.59 -2.41 -12.02
CA LEU A 147 5.54 -2.73 -10.95
C LEU A 147 6.07 -4.17 -11.08
N ASP A 148 5.21 -5.14 -11.37
CA ASP A 148 5.62 -6.53 -11.59
C ASP A 148 6.53 -6.67 -12.81
N ARG A 149 6.21 -6.00 -13.91
CA ARG A 149 7.06 -5.98 -15.11
C ARG A 149 8.43 -5.40 -14.83
N GLU A 150 8.49 -4.25 -14.20
CA GLU A 150 9.76 -3.60 -13.84
C GLU A 150 10.61 -4.51 -12.94
N ASN A 151 10.00 -5.18 -11.96
CA ASN A 151 10.67 -6.15 -11.12
C ASN A 151 11.26 -7.30 -11.94
N GLU A 152 10.48 -7.86 -12.87
CA GLU A 152 10.91 -8.98 -13.70
C GLU A 152 12.06 -8.58 -14.63
N ASP A 153 11.95 -7.43 -15.29
CA ASP A 153 12.97 -6.91 -16.20
C ASP A 153 14.29 -6.62 -15.47
N LYS A 154 14.22 -5.98 -14.30
CA LYS A 154 15.42 -5.76 -13.46
C LYS A 154 16.00 -7.06 -12.92
N TYR A 155 15.15 -8.02 -12.52
CA TYR A 155 15.62 -9.33 -12.07
C TYR A 155 16.42 -10.04 -13.16
N ARG A 156 15.90 -10.10 -14.40
CA ARG A 156 16.59 -10.70 -15.56
C ARG A 156 17.90 -9.99 -15.83
N TYR A 157 17.88 -8.66 -15.88
CA TYR A 157 19.06 -7.84 -16.11
C TYR A 157 20.20 -8.16 -15.14
N PHE A 158 19.93 -8.21 -13.82
CA PHE A 158 20.94 -8.51 -12.83
C PHE A 158 21.36 -9.97 -12.85
N LYS A 159 20.44 -10.89 -13.12
CA LYS A 159 20.75 -12.31 -13.29
C LYS A 159 21.71 -12.56 -14.45
N ASP A 160 21.49 -11.92 -15.58
CA ASP A 160 22.35 -12.04 -16.78
C ASP A 160 23.73 -11.44 -16.53
N LYS A 161 23.86 -10.52 -15.61
CA LYS A 161 25.16 -10.00 -15.10
C LYS A 161 25.86 -10.90 -14.09
N GLY A 162 25.27 -12.02 -13.71
CA GLY A 162 25.88 -13.02 -12.83
C GLY A 162 25.68 -12.76 -11.33
N TYR A 163 24.81 -11.81 -10.94
CA TYR A 163 24.50 -11.59 -9.52
C TYR A 163 23.74 -12.78 -8.91
N SER A 164 24.03 -13.08 -7.66
CA SER A 164 23.28 -14.07 -6.88
C SER A 164 21.87 -13.58 -6.56
N LYS A 165 20.95 -14.52 -6.26
CA LYS A 165 19.56 -14.18 -5.90
C LYS A 165 19.46 -13.21 -4.72
N ARG A 166 20.35 -13.32 -3.73
CA ARG A 166 20.39 -12.44 -2.56
C ARG A 166 20.79 -11.02 -2.94
N GLU A 167 21.84 -10.88 -3.74
CA GLU A 167 22.29 -9.58 -4.24
C GLU A 167 21.22 -8.92 -5.11
N ILE A 168 20.54 -9.71 -5.97
CA ILE A 168 19.45 -9.20 -6.81
C ILE A 168 18.31 -8.62 -5.95
N THR A 169 17.96 -9.26 -4.84
CA THR A 169 16.90 -8.75 -3.93
C THR A 169 17.24 -7.34 -3.43
N ASP A 170 18.49 -7.13 -2.99
CA ASP A 170 18.94 -5.82 -2.52
C ASP A 170 19.03 -4.77 -3.66
N LEU A 171 19.46 -5.22 -4.84
CA LEU A 171 19.54 -4.38 -6.03
C LEU A 171 18.16 -3.95 -6.55
N LEU A 172 17.16 -4.83 -6.55
CA LEU A 172 15.80 -4.50 -6.95
C LEU A 172 15.24 -3.35 -6.14
N ALA A 173 15.38 -3.40 -4.81
CA ALA A 173 14.87 -2.35 -3.93
C ALA A 173 15.45 -0.95 -4.22
N ARG A 174 16.61 -0.89 -4.88
CA ARG A 174 17.33 0.36 -5.18
C ARG A 174 17.21 0.83 -6.64
N HIS A 175 16.76 -0.06 -7.54
CA HIS A 175 16.82 0.21 -8.99
C HIS A 175 15.47 0.14 -9.70
N ILE A 176 14.37 -0.05 -8.96
CA ILE A 176 13.02 0.08 -9.52
C ILE A 176 12.77 1.54 -9.88
N ASP A 177 12.36 1.78 -11.11
CA ASP A 177 12.03 3.12 -11.60
C ASP A 177 10.61 3.53 -11.16
N LEU A 178 10.53 4.09 -9.96
CA LEU A 178 9.27 4.57 -9.40
C LEU A 178 8.65 5.73 -10.17
N LYS A 179 9.39 6.40 -11.06
CA LYS A 179 8.86 7.47 -11.92
C LYS A 179 8.21 6.89 -13.17
N GLU A 180 8.82 5.88 -13.76
CA GLU A 180 8.31 5.28 -15.00
C GLU A 180 7.02 4.50 -14.76
N ILE A 181 6.91 3.76 -13.66
CA ILE A 181 5.75 2.91 -13.34
C ILE A 181 4.43 3.69 -13.36
N PRO A 182 4.24 4.78 -12.59
CA PRO A 182 3.02 5.57 -12.65
C PRO A 182 2.79 6.22 -14.02
N SER A 183 3.86 6.65 -14.69
CA SER A 183 3.78 7.23 -16.03
C SER A 183 3.23 6.25 -17.05
N LEU A 184 3.65 4.98 -16.99
CA LEU A 184 3.13 3.91 -17.86
C LEU A 184 1.68 3.56 -17.50
N ALA A 185 1.37 3.47 -16.21
CA ALA A 185 0.02 3.17 -15.74
C ALA A 185 -0.99 4.23 -16.17
N ALA A 186 -0.62 5.50 -16.08
CA ALA A 186 -1.49 6.64 -16.34
C ALA A 186 -1.69 6.98 -17.82
N ARG A 187 -0.94 6.40 -18.75
CA ARG A 187 -0.99 6.75 -20.20
C ARG A 187 -2.39 6.72 -20.83
N ARG A 188 -3.33 6.00 -20.23
CA ARG A 188 -4.68 5.82 -20.75
C ARG A 188 -5.75 6.25 -19.74
N TRP A 189 -5.37 6.92 -18.69
CA TRP A 189 -6.35 7.43 -17.73
C TRP A 189 -7.01 8.68 -18.31
N ASP A 190 -8.32 8.69 -18.29
CA ASP A 190 -9.14 9.84 -18.66
C ASP A 190 -9.94 10.28 -17.43
N GLY A 191 -9.81 11.56 -17.06
CA GLY A 191 -10.43 12.12 -15.86
C GLY A 191 -9.47 12.82 -14.92
N GLY A 192 -9.94 13.12 -13.72
CA GLY A 192 -9.16 13.79 -12.68
C GLY A 192 -8.65 12.83 -11.63
N TYR A 193 -7.40 12.99 -11.22
CA TYR A 193 -6.84 12.18 -10.13
C TYR A 193 -5.70 12.90 -9.40
N VAL A 194 -5.55 12.55 -8.12
CA VAL A 194 -4.42 12.91 -7.25
C VAL A 194 -4.07 11.68 -6.41
N MET A 195 -2.79 11.32 -6.34
CA MET A 195 -2.29 10.20 -5.55
C MET A 195 -0.96 10.54 -4.84
#